data_19870570639491544144c1d593e82484
#
_entry.id   19870570639491544144c1d593e82484
#
_cell.length_a   1.000
_cell.length_b   1.000
_cell.length_c   1.000
_cell.angle_alpha   90.00
_cell.angle_beta   90.00
_cell.angle_gamma   90.00
#
_symmetry.space_group_name_H-M   'P 1'
#
loop_
_entity.id
_entity.type
_entity.pdbx_description
1 polymer ?
#
loop_
_entity_poly.entity_id
_entity_poly.type
_entity_poly.pdbx_seq_one_letter_code
_entity_poly.pdbx_strand_id
1 'polypeptide(L)'
;MSGVTAVRPASTATTARLWRDRSLAFKINAAVLVAVATAAAIAGVALNAVSSMATHAKAARDAAVATSAHNAVSTVLHEESAANRNVLLILFIGMAVALFIGWRVARSVRTDVNKVVNVAEGLATGDLTRTARLDSADEIGRLASALDRASAQLRQDFASVSNNAATLAASSVELTNAASALASSAEAASSEANVSADTAAAVTAHVQAVATGGQEMGSSIREISVNASEATRVAAQAVTVAASTNDMVTRLGESSSQIGQVVKVITSIAQQTNLLALNATIEAARAGEAGKGFAVVAGEVKDLAQETAKATEDIAHRVDAIQGDTAAAVAAISEISSIIERINEIQTVIASAVEEQTATTNEMNRSIDEAASGAHEIANRITQVARATQQTAGTVGSARHAAEELARMSGQLQQVVARFKY
;
A
#
# COMPACT_ATOMS: atom_id res chain seq x y z
N MET A 1 72.09 -0.56 -24.96
CA MET A 1 73.14 -1.60 -24.94
C MET A 1 72.49 -2.87 -25.48
N SER A 2 72.80 -3.04 -26.76
CA SER A 2 73.14 -4.19 -27.55
C SER A 2 72.46 -5.53 -27.15
N GLY A 3 71.37 -5.83 -27.83
CA GLY A 3 70.84 -7.17 -27.93
C GLY A 3 71.33 -7.86 -29.16
N VAL A 4 72.04 -8.94 -28.99
CA VAL A 4 72.51 -9.82 -30.06
C VAL A 4 71.37 -10.66 -30.57
N THR A 5 70.88 -10.38 -31.79
CA THR A 5 69.94 -11.18 -32.54
C THR A 5 70.59 -12.42 -33.11
N ALA A 6 70.35 -13.57 -32.55
CA ALA A 6 70.74 -14.85 -33.10
C ALA A 6 69.94 -15.15 -34.39
N VAL A 7 70.56 -15.10 -35.54
CA VAL A 7 70.02 -15.53 -36.83
C VAL A 7 69.95 -17.08 -36.83
N ARG A 8 68.73 -17.59 -36.73
CA ARG A 8 68.41 -19.01 -36.95
C ARG A 8 68.47 -19.30 -38.47
N PRO A 9 68.96 -20.42 -38.88
CA PRO A 9 69.04 -20.78 -40.30
C PRO A 9 67.67 -21.07 -40.85
N ALA A 10 67.14 -20.26 -41.78
CA ALA A 10 65.79 -20.22 -42.31
C ALA A 10 65.43 -21.38 -43.26
N SER A 11 66.33 -22.30 -43.61
CA SER A 11 66.08 -23.26 -44.70
C SER A 11 65.42 -24.61 -44.27
N THR A 12 65.57 -25.06 -43.04
CA THR A 12 64.99 -26.34 -42.56
C THR A 12 63.59 -26.22 -42.01
N ALA A 13 63.25 -25.01 -41.52
CA ALA A 13 61.92 -24.76 -40.96
C ALA A 13 60.82 -24.61 -42.04
N THR A 14 61.18 -24.11 -43.22
CA THR A 14 60.21 -23.84 -44.30
C THR A 14 59.67 -25.14 -44.97
N THR A 15 60.59 -26.11 -45.21
CA THR A 15 60.19 -27.39 -45.80
C THR A 15 59.43 -28.28 -44.85
N ALA A 16 59.68 -28.24 -43.57
CA ALA A 16 58.87 -28.96 -42.54
C ALA A 16 57.46 -28.41 -42.40
N ARG A 17 57.29 -27.06 -42.54
CA ARG A 17 55.96 -26.44 -42.55
C ARG A 17 55.15 -26.79 -43.80
N LEU A 18 55.72 -26.69 -44.97
CA LEU A 18 55.12 -27.05 -46.27
C LEU A 18 54.56 -28.49 -46.30
N TRP A 19 55.30 -29.43 -45.66
CA TRP A 19 54.81 -30.82 -45.55
C TRP A 19 53.68 -31.00 -44.51
N ARG A 20 53.77 -30.30 -43.37
CA ARG A 20 52.78 -30.37 -42.29
C ARG A 20 51.41 -29.84 -42.70
N ASP A 21 51.37 -28.80 -43.54
CA ASP A 21 50.15 -28.08 -43.94
C ASP A 21 49.45 -28.71 -45.18
N ARG A 22 50.03 -29.78 -45.77
CA ARG A 22 49.40 -30.50 -46.86
C ARG A 22 48.35 -31.49 -46.38
N SER A 23 47.30 -31.67 -47.19
CA SER A 23 46.20 -32.61 -46.86
C SER A 23 46.75 -34.04 -46.60
N LEU A 24 46.03 -34.77 -45.75
CA LEU A 24 46.36 -36.16 -45.45
C LEU A 24 46.43 -37.00 -46.73
N ALA A 25 45.49 -36.78 -47.67
CA ALA A 25 45.45 -37.40 -48.97
C ALA A 25 46.72 -37.08 -49.79
N PHE A 26 47.21 -35.83 -49.74
CA PHE A 26 48.48 -35.46 -50.39
C PHE A 26 49.69 -36.18 -49.78
N LYS A 27 49.74 -36.28 -48.44
CA LYS A 27 50.82 -36.97 -47.74
C LYS A 27 50.85 -38.48 -48.09
N ILE A 28 49.70 -39.12 -48.18
CA ILE A 28 49.54 -40.53 -48.57
C ILE A 28 49.90 -40.68 -50.06
N ASN A 29 49.34 -39.84 -50.92
CA ASN A 29 49.62 -39.89 -52.35
C ASN A 29 51.10 -39.63 -52.67
N ALA A 30 51.74 -38.71 -51.96
CA ALA A 30 53.20 -38.47 -52.13
C ALA A 30 54.01 -39.70 -51.72
N ALA A 31 53.61 -40.38 -50.64
CA ALA A 31 54.29 -41.62 -50.23
C ALA A 31 54.11 -42.74 -51.29
N VAL A 32 52.88 -42.86 -51.83
CA VAL A 32 52.56 -43.82 -52.89
C VAL A 32 53.35 -43.46 -54.20
N LEU A 33 53.38 -42.17 -54.56
CA LEU A 33 54.07 -41.68 -55.74
C LEU A 33 55.57 -41.97 -55.66
N VAL A 34 56.19 -41.77 -54.50
CA VAL A 34 57.58 -42.12 -54.26
C VAL A 34 57.80 -43.64 -54.41
N ALA A 35 56.86 -44.45 -53.86
CA ALA A 35 56.96 -45.92 -54.01
C ALA A 35 56.83 -46.34 -55.47
N VAL A 36 55.89 -45.75 -56.22
CA VAL A 36 55.65 -46.02 -57.65
C VAL A 36 56.88 -45.54 -58.47
N ALA A 37 57.40 -44.35 -58.20
CA ALA A 37 58.60 -43.82 -58.88
C ALA A 37 59.85 -44.70 -58.65
N THR A 38 60.01 -45.18 -57.40
CA THR A 38 61.07 -46.13 -57.10
C THR A 38 60.89 -47.48 -57.83
N ALA A 39 59.70 -48.00 -57.88
CA ALA A 39 59.33 -49.21 -58.63
C ALA A 39 59.60 -49.01 -60.14
N ALA A 40 59.24 -47.88 -60.72
CA ALA A 40 59.43 -47.53 -62.10
C ALA A 40 60.96 -47.39 -62.45
N ALA A 41 61.73 -46.74 -61.55
CA ALA A 41 63.19 -46.63 -61.68
C ALA A 41 63.85 -48.01 -61.65
N ILE A 42 63.38 -48.88 -60.77
CA ILE A 42 63.85 -50.28 -60.67
C ILE A 42 63.56 -51.04 -62.00
N ALA A 43 62.28 -50.92 -62.48
CA ALA A 43 61.88 -51.54 -63.70
C ALA A 43 62.75 -51.01 -64.92
N GLY A 44 63.00 -49.68 -64.95
CA GLY A 44 63.80 -49.06 -65.99
C GLY A 44 65.27 -49.56 -65.98
N VAL A 45 65.88 -49.68 -64.78
CA VAL A 45 67.25 -50.22 -64.63
C VAL A 45 67.29 -51.70 -64.98
N ALA A 46 66.26 -52.48 -64.58
CA ALA A 46 66.11 -53.88 -64.94
C ALA A 46 65.97 -54.10 -66.48
N LEU A 47 65.13 -53.28 -67.12
CA LEU A 47 64.96 -53.30 -68.57
C LEU A 47 66.28 -52.89 -69.30
N ASN A 48 67.03 -51.88 -68.80
CA ASN A 48 68.25 -51.50 -69.39
C ASN A 48 69.35 -52.57 -69.20
N ALA A 49 69.35 -53.24 -68.05
CA ALA A 49 70.26 -54.37 -67.83
C ALA A 49 69.91 -55.54 -68.75
N VAL A 50 68.62 -55.85 -68.96
CA VAL A 50 68.19 -56.93 -69.93
C VAL A 50 68.57 -56.51 -71.34
N SER A 51 68.33 -55.27 -71.74
CA SER A 51 68.72 -54.80 -73.10
C SER A 51 70.21 -54.78 -73.31
N SER A 52 71.00 -54.42 -72.32
CA SER A 52 72.45 -54.50 -72.42
C SER A 52 72.94 -55.94 -72.51
N MET A 53 72.33 -56.86 -71.70
CA MET A 53 72.63 -58.29 -71.82
C MET A 53 72.25 -58.81 -73.21
N ALA A 54 71.15 -58.42 -73.82
CA ALA A 54 70.74 -58.82 -75.13
C ALA A 54 71.77 -58.30 -76.21
N THR A 55 72.26 -57.09 -76.05
CA THR A 55 73.29 -56.51 -76.93
C THR A 55 74.66 -57.18 -76.75
N HIS A 56 75.02 -57.47 -75.51
CA HIS A 56 76.28 -58.21 -75.24
C HIS A 56 76.18 -59.69 -75.62
N ALA A 57 75.05 -60.33 -75.42
CA ALA A 57 74.80 -61.68 -75.87
C ALA A 57 74.86 -61.76 -77.42
N LYS A 58 74.34 -60.76 -78.14
CA LYS A 58 74.44 -60.62 -79.55
C LYS A 58 75.88 -60.39 -80.00
N ALA A 59 76.67 -59.53 -79.36
CA ALA A 59 78.04 -59.26 -79.58
C ALA A 59 78.91 -60.51 -79.26
N ALA A 60 78.63 -61.24 -78.20
CA ALA A 60 79.30 -62.49 -77.84
C ALA A 60 79.00 -63.59 -78.83
N ARG A 61 77.82 -63.66 -79.43
CA ARG A 61 77.45 -64.57 -80.49
C ARG A 61 78.23 -64.30 -81.79
N ASP A 62 78.40 -63.01 -82.11
CA ASP A 62 79.09 -62.57 -83.28
C ASP A 62 80.67 -62.74 -83.09
N ALA A 63 81.18 -62.64 -81.89
CA ALA A 63 82.56 -62.88 -81.49
C ALA A 63 82.91 -64.39 -81.38
N ALA A 64 81.96 -65.26 -81.11
CA ALA A 64 82.18 -66.72 -81.01
C ALA A 64 82.53 -67.37 -82.34
N VAL A 65 82.42 -66.66 -83.42
CA VAL A 65 82.83 -67.09 -84.78
C VAL A 65 84.33 -66.82 -85.03
N ALA A 66 85.01 -66.00 -84.24
CA ALA A 66 86.42 -65.71 -84.31
C ALA A 66 87.14 -66.01 -82.99
N THR A 67 87.70 -67.13 -82.86
CA THR A 67 88.80 -67.63 -81.99
C THR A 67 89.21 -66.75 -80.76
N SER A 68 88.52 -66.69 -79.67
CA SER A 68 89.00 -66.48 -78.31
C SER A 68 87.84 -66.39 -77.29
N ALA A 69 87.12 -67.51 -77.13
CA ALA A 69 85.92 -67.55 -76.23
C ALA A 69 86.18 -67.44 -74.71
N HIS A 70 87.46 -67.42 -74.26
CA HIS A 70 87.68 -67.50 -72.82
C HIS A 70 87.74 -66.08 -72.12
N ASN A 71 88.13 -65.02 -72.81
CA ASN A 71 88.15 -63.67 -72.21
C ASN A 71 86.86 -62.90 -72.32
N ALA A 72 85.96 -63.23 -73.30
CA ALA A 72 84.72 -62.60 -73.48
C ALA A 72 83.67 -63.07 -72.43
N VAL A 73 83.73 -64.31 -71.97
CA VAL A 73 82.79 -64.89 -70.95
C VAL A 73 83.10 -64.34 -69.56
N SER A 74 84.37 -64.09 -69.21
CA SER A 74 84.73 -63.51 -67.87
C SER A 74 84.33 -62.01 -67.70
N THR A 75 84.41 -61.17 -68.79
CA THR A 75 83.89 -59.82 -68.78
C THR A 75 82.44 -59.73 -68.70
N VAL A 76 81.64 -60.55 -69.37
CA VAL A 76 80.18 -60.60 -69.32
C VAL A 76 79.67 -61.05 -67.94
N LEU A 77 80.35 -62.08 -67.33
CA LEU A 77 79.97 -62.50 -65.93
C LEU A 77 80.35 -61.50 -64.87
N HIS A 78 81.37 -60.66 -65.04
CA HIS A 78 81.74 -59.55 -64.08
C HIS A 78 80.78 -58.36 -64.25
N GLU A 79 80.36 -57.98 -65.47
CA GLU A 79 79.39 -56.89 -65.69
C GLU A 79 78.01 -57.27 -65.21
N GLU A 80 77.56 -58.53 -65.44
CA GLU A 80 76.31 -59.07 -64.94
C GLU A 80 76.18 -59.05 -63.41
N SER A 81 77.25 -59.43 -62.71
CA SER A 81 77.36 -59.39 -61.26
C SER A 81 77.31 -57.96 -60.70
N ALA A 82 77.95 -56.98 -61.39
CA ALA A 82 77.92 -55.55 -61.01
C ALA A 82 76.53 -54.91 -61.25
N ALA A 83 75.90 -55.22 -62.41
CA ALA A 83 74.55 -54.75 -62.75
C ALA A 83 73.50 -55.24 -61.69
N ASN A 84 73.51 -56.55 -61.41
CA ASN A 84 72.58 -57.13 -60.38
C ASN A 84 72.83 -56.56 -59.00
N ARG A 85 74.05 -56.31 -58.55
CA ARG A 85 74.33 -55.68 -57.29
C ARG A 85 73.82 -54.25 -57.24
N ASN A 86 73.99 -53.45 -58.30
CA ASN A 86 73.45 -52.08 -58.36
C ASN A 86 71.90 -52.02 -58.34
N VAL A 87 71.24 -52.93 -59.06
CA VAL A 87 69.76 -53.06 -59.01
C VAL A 87 69.26 -53.40 -57.60
N LEU A 88 69.91 -54.37 -56.91
CA LEU A 88 69.58 -54.76 -55.56
C LEU A 88 69.82 -53.58 -54.56
N LEU A 89 70.90 -52.82 -54.74
CA LEU A 89 71.17 -51.63 -53.90
C LEU A 89 70.09 -50.53 -54.06
N ILE A 90 69.72 -50.22 -55.33
CA ILE A 90 68.66 -49.21 -55.63
C ILE A 90 67.30 -49.68 -55.04
N LEU A 91 66.95 -50.97 -55.18
CA LEU A 91 65.77 -51.57 -54.62
C LEU A 91 65.70 -51.44 -53.10
N PHE A 92 66.83 -51.78 -52.42
CA PHE A 92 67.00 -51.68 -50.98
C PHE A 92 66.87 -50.23 -50.47
N ILE A 93 67.58 -49.30 -51.14
CA ILE A 93 67.48 -47.86 -50.80
C ILE A 93 66.09 -47.32 -51.02
N GLY A 94 65.47 -47.64 -52.17
CA GLY A 94 64.06 -47.22 -52.47
C GLY A 94 63.07 -47.74 -51.44
N MET A 95 63.22 -49.04 -51.11
CA MET A 95 62.36 -49.67 -50.06
C MET A 95 62.60 -48.98 -48.70
N ALA A 96 63.82 -48.72 -48.28
CA ALA A 96 64.16 -48.06 -47.03
C ALA A 96 63.60 -46.62 -46.97
N VAL A 97 63.68 -45.87 -48.07
CA VAL A 97 63.13 -44.49 -48.17
C VAL A 97 61.60 -44.53 -48.11
N ALA A 98 60.93 -45.44 -48.82
CA ALA A 98 59.50 -45.61 -48.81
C ALA A 98 59.01 -46.00 -47.40
N LEU A 99 59.65 -46.94 -46.73
CA LEU A 99 59.32 -47.34 -45.36
C LEU A 99 59.56 -46.17 -44.37
N PHE A 100 60.66 -45.39 -44.52
CA PHE A 100 60.98 -44.24 -43.70
C PHE A 100 59.90 -43.13 -43.84
N ILE A 101 59.47 -42.81 -45.09
CA ILE A 101 58.42 -41.83 -45.34
C ILE A 101 57.12 -42.33 -44.78
N GLY A 102 56.73 -43.59 -45.06
CA GLY A 102 55.54 -44.22 -44.54
C GLY A 102 55.48 -44.19 -42.99
N TRP A 103 56.59 -44.57 -42.36
CA TRP A 103 56.70 -44.52 -40.90
C TRP A 103 56.59 -43.07 -40.35
N ARG A 104 57.24 -42.12 -41.02
CA ARG A 104 57.20 -40.70 -40.63
C ARG A 104 55.85 -40.10 -40.75
N VAL A 105 55.08 -40.41 -41.83
CA VAL A 105 53.70 -39.95 -42.02
C VAL A 105 52.76 -40.61 -40.98
N ALA A 106 52.84 -41.93 -40.84
CA ALA A 106 52.02 -42.66 -39.87
C ALA A 106 52.24 -42.16 -38.44
N ARG A 107 53.51 -41.90 -38.06
CA ARG A 107 53.84 -41.33 -36.73
C ARG A 107 53.28 -39.92 -36.52
N SER A 108 53.35 -39.03 -37.53
CA SER A 108 52.82 -37.68 -37.48
C SER A 108 51.31 -37.70 -37.32
N VAL A 109 50.60 -38.44 -38.21
CA VAL A 109 49.15 -38.57 -38.17
C VAL A 109 48.65 -39.13 -36.83
N ARG A 110 49.30 -40.22 -36.33
CA ARG A 110 48.96 -40.84 -35.06
C ARG A 110 49.10 -39.85 -33.89
N THR A 111 50.17 -39.04 -33.88
CA THR A 111 50.42 -38.05 -32.83
C THR A 111 49.34 -36.95 -32.83
N ASP A 112 49.00 -36.45 -34.01
CA ASP A 112 48.04 -35.37 -34.19
C ASP A 112 46.61 -35.86 -33.91
N VAL A 113 46.22 -37.05 -34.33
CA VAL A 113 44.95 -37.69 -33.99
C VAL A 113 44.83 -37.93 -32.49
N ASN A 114 45.88 -38.42 -31.82
CA ASN A 114 45.88 -38.62 -30.38
C ASN A 114 45.62 -37.33 -29.60
N LYS A 115 46.10 -36.17 -30.07
CA LYS A 115 45.77 -34.88 -29.43
C LYS A 115 44.30 -34.53 -29.57
N VAL A 116 43.71 -34.74 -30.73
CA VAL A 116 42.27 -34.55 -30.98
C VAL A 116 41.45 -35.48 -30.10
N VAL A 117 41.83 -36.76 -30.04
CA VAL A 117 41.16 -37.75 -29.16
C VAL A 117 41.22 -37.34 -27.71
N ASN A 118 42.37 -36.83 -27.22
CA ASN A 118 42.51 -36.38 -25.83
C ASN A 118 41.55 -35.25 -25.52
N VAL A 119 41.29 -34.28 -26.45
CA VAL A 119 40.29 -33.21 -26.24
C VAL A 119 38.91 -33.78 -26.28
N ALA A 120 38.60 -34.70 -27.20
CA ALA A 120 37.29 -35.36 -27.27
C ALA A 120 36.99 -36.18 -26.02
N GLU A 121 37.97 -36.89 -25.46
CA GLU A 121 37.87 -37.60 -24.19
C GLU A 121 37.66 -36.63 -23.02
N GLY A 122 38.36 -35.48 -23.01
CA GLY A 122 38.13 -34.41 -22.08
C GLY A 122 36.69 -33.94 -22.11
N LEU A 123 36.18 -33.67 -23.32
CA LEU A 123 34.76 -33.26 -23.50
C LEU A 123 33.78 -34.30 -22.95
N ALA A 124 34.04 -35.59 -23.26
CA ALA A 124 33.20 -36.69 -22.78
C ALA A 124 33.22 -36.89 -21.26
N THR A 125 34.33 -36.53 -20.60
CA THR A 125 34.51 -36.63 -19.13
C THR A 125 34.20 -35.31 -18.41
N GLY A 126 33.81 -34.25 -19.14
CA GLY A 126 33.50 -32.92 -18.58
C GLY A 126 34.73 -32.04 -18.33
N ASP A 127 35.95 -32.44 -18.79
CA ASP A 127 37.14 -31.61 -18.71
C ASP A 127 37.30 -30.78 -20.00
N LEU A 128 36.72 -29.58 -19.98
CA LEU A 128 36.74 -28.64 -21.10
C LEU A 128 38.08 -27.84 -21.18
N THR A 129 39.01 -28.04 -20.25
CA THR A 129 40.27 -27.29 -20.22
C THR A 129 41.29 -27.83 -21.21
N ARG A 130 41.09 -29.05 -21.76
CA ARG A 130 41.99 -29.66 -22.74
C ARG A 130 41.88 -28.95 -24.07
N THR A 131 43.04 -28.77 -24.76
CA THR A 131 43.14 -28.17 -26.09
C THR A 131 44.09 -28.99 -26.93
N ALA A 132 43.79 -29.18 -28.21
CA ALA A 132 44.62 -29.90 -29.15
C ALA A 132 45.83 -29.05 -29.63
N ARG A 133 45.62 -27.74 -29.77
CA ARG A 133 46.66 -26.76 -30.23
C ARG A 133 47.46 -27.27 -31.42
N LEU A 134 46.80 -27.80 -32.43
CA LEU A 134 47.43 -28.24 -33.66
C LEU A 134 47.61 -27.05 -34.61
N ASP A 135 48.83 -26.74 -34.94
CA ASP A 135 49.20 -25.73 -35.96
C ASP A 135 49.40 -26.44 -37.31
N SER A 136 48.37 -27.06 -37.87
CA SER A 136 48.33 -27.71 -39.16
C SER A 136 47.15 -27.24 -39.97
N ALA A 137 47.29 -26.99 -41.26
CA ALA A 137 46.24 -26.60 -42.17
C ALA A 137 45.53 -27.78 -42.85
N ASP A 138 45.91 -29.01 -42.53
CA ASP A 138 45.27 -30.23 -43.03
C ASP A 138 43.92 -30.54 -42.37
N GLU A 139 43.29 -31.60 -42.74
CA GLU A 139 41.97 -32.03 -42.24
C GLU A 139 41.97 -32.24 -40.71
N ILE A 140 43.08 -32.76 -40.16
CA ILE A 140 43.21 -32.98 -38.70
C ILE A 140 43.35 -31.67 -37.96
N GLY A 141 44.13 -30.72 -38.52
CA GLY A 141 44.28 -29.38 -37.93
C GLY A 141 42.95 -28.59 -37.94
N ARG A 142 42.19 -28.69 -39.02
CA ARG A 142 40.85 -28.11 -39.10
C ARG A 142 39.89 -28.70 -38.04
N LEU A 143 39.91 -30.04 -37.87
CA LEU A 143 39.13 -30.74 -36.87
C LEU A 143 39.53 -30.31 -35.46
N ALA A 144 40.84 -30.24 -35.17
CA ALA A 144 41.36 -29.79 -33.90
C ALA A 144 40.91 -28.36 -33.56
N SER A 145 41.03 -27.41 -34.50
CA SER A 145 40.62 -26.02 -34.35
C SER A 145 39.10 -25.92 -34.13
N ALA A 146 38.31 -26.72 -34.82
CA ALA A 146 36.84 -26.75 -34.61
C ALA A 146 36.50 -27.26 -33.19
N LEU A 147 37.18 -28.31 -32.73
CA LEU A 147 36.98 -28.87 -31.39
C LEU A 147 37.42 -27.91 -30.29
N ASP A 148 38.61 -27.25 -30.47
CA ASP A 148 39.11 -26.23 -29.55
C ASP A 148 38.13 -25.04 -29.43
N ARG A 149 37.54 -24.56 -30.56
CA ARG A 149 36.50 -23.52 -30.54
C ARG A 149 35.24 -23.99 -29.84
N ALA A 150 34.76 -25.20 -30.11
CA ALA A 150 33.58 -25.76 -29.45
C ALA A 150 33.79 -25.88 -27.93
N SER A 151 34.98 -26.35 -27.49
CA SER A 151 35.33 -26.42 -26.07
C SER A 151 35.42 -25.04 -25.42
N ALA A 152 35.95 -24.02 -26.11
CA ALA A 152 35.99 -22.65 -25.64
C ALA A 152 34.62 -22.04 -25.48
N GLN A 153 33.71 -22.26 -26.46
CA GLN A 153 32.33 -21.81 -26.40
C GLN A 153 31.60 -22.47 -25.23
N LEU A 154 31.70 -23.79 -25.07
CA LEU A 154 31.08 -24.49 -23.94
C LEU A 154 31.58 -23.99 -22.57
N ARG A 155 32.88 -23.68 -22.44
CA ARG A 155 33.42 -23.06 -21.21
C ARG A 155 32.75 -21.73 -20.89
N GLN A 156 32.60 -20.89 -21.91
CA GLN A 156 31.92 -19.58 -21.74
C GLN A 156 30.46 -19.76 -21.38
N ASP A 157 29.77 -20.70 -22.02
CA ASP A 157 28.34 -20.96 -21.76
C ASP A 157 28.15 -21.51 -20.34
N PHE A 158 28.97 -22.45 -19.88
CA PHE A 158 28.90 -22.99 -18.52
C PHE A 158 29.28 -21.94 -17.47
N ALA A 159 30.26 -21.06 -17.72
CA ALA A 159 30.56 -19.94 -16.83
C ALA A 159 29.38 -18.98 -16.70
N SER A 160 28.71 -18.68 -17.83
CA SER A 160 27.50 -17.84 -17.84
C SER A 160 26.34 -18.50 -17.08
N VAL A 161 26.09 -19.79 -17.31
CA VAL A 161 25.05 -20.55 -16.58
C VAL A 161 25.33 -20.58 -15.08
N SER A 162 26.60 -20.79 -14.68
CA SER A 162 27.02 -20.78 -13.27
C SER A 162 26.74 -19.42 -12.61
N ASN A 163 27.13 -18.34 -13.29
CA ASN A 163 26.89 -16.97 -12.79
C ASN A 163 25.40 -16.63 -12.72
N ASN A 164 24.62 -17.00 -13.73
CA ASN A 164 23.17 -16.80 -13.75
C ASN A 164 22.49 -17.59 -12.63
N ALA A 165 22.90 -18.84 -12.39
CA ALA A 165 22.41 -19.64 -11.28
C ALA A 165 22.74 -19.02 -9.91
N ALA A 166 23.96 -18.48 -9.73
CA ALA A 166 24.34 -17.78 -8.51
C ALA A 166 23.46 -16.53 -8.28
N THR A 167 23.26 -15.74 -9.34
CA THR A 167 22.38 -14.55 -9.29
C THR A 167 20.95 -14.94 -8.96
N LEU A 168 20.43 -16.00 -9.59
CA LEU A 168 19.06 -16.48 -9.33
C LEU A 168 18.90 -16.97 -7.88
N ALA A 169 19.92 -17.64 -7.33
CA ALA A 169 19.91 -18.05 -5.92
C ALA A 169 19.86 -16.84 -4.98
N ALA A 170 20.70 -15.81 -5.24
CA ALA A 170 20.70 -14.58 -4.46
C ALA A 170 19.34 -13.85 -4.53
N SER A 171 18.76 -13.70 -5.73
CA SER A 171 17.46 -13.08 -5.93
C SER A 171 16.34 -13.86 -5.25
N SER A 172 16.42 -15.18 -5.19
CA SER A 172 15.45 -16.03 -4.48
C SER A 172 15.50 -15.82 -2.98
N VAL A 173 16.69 -15.62 -2.40
CA VAL A 173 16.85 -15.25 -0.98
C VAL A 173 16.25 -13.87 -0.70
N GLU A 174 16.52 -12.90 -1.58
CA GLU A 174 15.94 -11.56 -1.47
C GLU A 174 14.41 -11.59 -1.53
N LEU A 175 13.85 -12.38 -2.45
CA LEU A 175 12.40 -12.56 -2.57
C LEU A 175 11.81 -13.22 -1.31
N THR A 176 12.49 -14.18 -0.71
CA THR A 176 12.08 -14.80 0.56
C THR A 176 12.06 -13.78 1.70
N ASN A 177 13.07 -12.93 1.79
CA ASN A 177 13.15 -11.86 2.79
C ASN A 177 12.04 -10.82 2.58
N ALA A 178 11.80 -10.39 1.34
CA ALA A 178 10.71 -9.49 1.00
C ALA A 178 9.33 -10.08 1.30
N ALA A 179 9.13 -11.37 1.00
CA ALA A 179 7.91 -12.08 1.35
C ALA A 179 7.70 -12.15 2.87
N SER A 180 8.76 -12.38 3.64
CA SER A 180 8.69 -12.41 5.11
C SER A 180 8.33 -11.05 5.70
N ALA A 181 8.93 -9.97 5.19
CA ALA A 181 8.60 -8.59 5.58
C ALA A 181 7.15 -8.24 5.24
N LEU A 182 6.67 -8.65 4.05
CA LEU A 182 5.29 -8.44 3.63
C LEU A 182 4.30 -9.24 4.48
N ALA A 183 4.64 -10.47 4.88
CA ALA A 183 3.84 -11.27 5.82
C ALA A 183 3.65 -10.55 7.16
N SER A 184 4.75 -10.04 7.74
CA SER A 184 4.71 -9.28 8.99
C SER A 184 3.88 -8.00 8.85
N SER A 185 3.99 -7.30 7.73
CA SER A 185 3.18 -6.10 7.45
C SER A 185 1.69 -6.44 7.29
N ALA A 186 1.36 -7.57 6.69
CA ALA A 186 0.00 -8.05 6.57
C ALA A 186 -0.57 -8.45 7.94
N GLU A 187 0.19 -9.08 8.80
CA GLU A 187 -0.22 -9.38 10.19
C GLU A 187 -0.49 -8.11 11.00
N ALA A 188 0.40 -7.13 10.93
CA ALA A 188 0.22 -5.83 11.58
C ALA A 188 -1.04 -5.10 11.06
N ALA A 189 -1.26 -5.07 9.74
CA ALA A 189 -2.44 -4.48 9.13
C ALA A 189 -3.73 -5.20 9.52
N SER A 190 -3.71 -6.54 9.70
CA SER A 190 -4.85 -7.32 10.20
C SER A 190 -5.17 -6.98 11.65
N SER A 191 -4.15 -6.83 12.50
CA SER A 191 -4.31 -6.42 13.89
C SER A 191 -4.92 -5.03 13.99
N GLU A 192 -4.42 -4.06 13.21
CA GLU A 192 -4.92 -2.69 13.16
C GLU A 192 -6.37 -2.63 12.64
N ALA A 193 -6.71 -3.46 11.66
CA ALA A 193 -8.07 -3.59 11.18
C ALA A 193 -9.03 -4.07 12.28
N ASN A 194 -8.63 -5.04 13.11
CA ASN A 194 -9.44 -5.50 14.24
C ASN A 194 -9.65 -4.40 15.29
N VAL A 195 -8.59 -3.69 15.69
CA VAL A 195 -8.69 -2.55 16.62
C VAL A 195 -9.61 -1.46 16.06
N SER A 196 -9.51 -1.17 14.77
CA SER A 196 -10.37 -0.20 14.09
C SER A 196 -11.82 -0.66 14.04
N ALA A 197 -12.08 -1.98 13.87
CA ALA A 197 -13.44 -2.54 13.93
C ALA A 197 -14.06 -2.37 15.31
N ASP A 198 -13.31 -2.67 16.37
CA ASP A 198 -13.76 -2.47 17.77
C ASP A 198 -14.07 -1.00 18.05
N THR A 199 -13.20 -0.11 17.54
CA THR A 199 -13.41 1.34 17.66
C THR A 199 -14.67 1.79 16.92
N ALA A 200 -14.93 1.31 15.70
CA ALA A 200 -16.13 1.63 14.95
C ALA A 200 -17.42 1.11 15.65
N ALA A 201 -17.33 -0.06 16.26
CA ALA A 201 -18.43 -0.60 17.07
C ALA A 201 -18.72 0.27 18.31
N ALA A 202 -17.66 0.73 19.02
CA ALA A 202 -17.81 1.65 20.15
C ALA A 202 -18.41 3.00 19.71
N VAL A 203 -17.97 3.56 18.58
CA VAL A 203 -18.55 4.78 18.01
C VAL A 203 -20.02 4.57 17.70
N THR A 204 -20.42 3.45 17.11
CA THR A 204 -21.82 3.11 16.83
C THR A 204 -22.65 3.08 18.11
N ALA A 205 -22.14 2.49 19.19
CA ALA A 205 -22.82 2.45 20.48
C ALA A 205 -22.98 3.86 21.09
N HIS A 206 -21.97 4.71 21.00
CA HIS A 206 -22.05 6.10 21.44
C HIS A 206 -23.05 6.92 20.63
N VAL A 207 -23.06 6.78 19.33
CA VAL A 207 -24.02 7.44 18.43
C VAL A 207 -25.45 7.03 18.79
N GLN A 208 -25.70 5.74 19.07
CA GLN A 208 -27.01 5.25 19.50
C GLN A 208 -27.45 5.84 20.86
N ALA A 209 -26.52 5.99 21.81
CA ALA A 209 -26.79 6.63 23.10
C ALA A 209 -27.15 8.12 22.93
N VAL A 210 -26.43 8.84 22.06
CA VAL A 210 -26.74 10.24 21.74
C VAL A 210 -28.07 10.37 21.00
N ALA A 211 -28.41 9.43 20.11
CA ALA A 211 -29.74 9.38 19.46
C ALA A 211 -30.88 9.26 20.47
N THR A 212 -30.73 8.37 21.46
CA THR A 212 -31.69 8.22 22.54
C THR A 212 -31.82 9.52 23.34
N GLY A 213 -30.72 10.15 23.72
CA GLY A 213 -30.69 11.44 24.39
C GLY A 213 -31.36 12.58 23.58
N GLY A 214 -31.17 12.56 22.27
CA GLY A 214 -31.82 13.49 21.34
C GLY A 214 -33.35 13.32 21.30
N GLN A 215 -33.82 12.09 21.32
CA GLN A 215 -35.27 11.80 21.40
C GLN A 215 -35.88 12.24 22.74
N GLU A 216 -35.19 11.98 23.86
CA GLU A 216 -35.60 12.43 25.20
C GLU A 216 -35.65 13.96 25.29
N MET A 217 -34.62 14.63 24.72
CA MET A 217 -34.58 16.09 24.63
C MET A 217 -35.76 16.64 23.83
N GLY A 218 -36.05 16.06 22.66
CA GLY A 218 -37.20 16.43 21.85
C GLY A 218 -38.54 16.24 22.57
N SER A 219 -38.66 15.25 23.47
CA SER A 219 -39.83 15.07 24.34
C SER A 219 -39.89 16.16 25.41
N SER A 220 -38.78 16.45 26.08
CA SER A 220 -38.70 17.50 27.11
C SER A 220 -39.00 18.89 26.55
N ILE A 221 -38.52 19.20 25.35
CA ILE A 221 -38.78 20.48 24.67
C ILE A 221 -40.28 20.61 24.36
N ARG A 222 -40.95 19.55 23.95
CA ARG A 222 -42.42 19.55 23.74
C ARG A 222 -43.19 19.79 25.03
N GLU A 223 -42.74 19.17 26.12
CA GLU A 223 -43.33 19.39 27.45
C GLU A 223 -43.15 20.85 27.91
N ILE A 224 -41.97 21.43 27.74
CA ILE A 224 -41.70 22.85 28.02
C ILE A 224 -42.61 23.75 27.19
N SER A 225 -42.80 23.43 25.89
CA SER A 225 -43.69 24.19 24.99
C SER A 225 -45.15 24.19 25.49
N VAL A 226 -45.64 23.02 25.91
CA VAL A 226 -47.00 22.88 26.46
C VAL A 226 -47.12 23.67 27.75
N ASN A 227 -46.15 23.55 28.66
CA ASN A 227 -46.16 24.25 29.95
C ASN A 227 -46.06 25.78 29.78
N ALA A 228 -45.24 26.26 28.84
CA ALA A 228 -45.16 27.69 28.52
C ALA A 228 -46.51 28.23 27.96
N SER A 229 -47.12 27.49 27.06
CA SER A 229 -48.46 27.84 26.54
C SER A 229 -49.54 27.87 27.63
N GLU A 230 -49.55 26.91 28.56
CA GLU A 230 -50.46 26.88 29.69
C GLU A 230 -50.17 28.04 30.65
N ALA A 231 -48.91 28.35 30.94
CA ALA A 231 -48.52 29.51 31.77
C ALA A 231 -49.00 30.83 31.15
N THR A 232 -48.91 30.98 29.82
CA THR A 232 -49.46 32.15 29.09
C THR A 232 -50.96 32.24 29.26
N ARG A 233 -51.65 31.13 29.14
CA ARG A 233 -53.12 31.07 29.35
C ARG A 233 -53.52 31.45 30.77
N VAL A 234 -52.80 30.94 31.78
CA VAL A 234 -53.02 31.28 33.20
C VAL A 234 -52.72 32.76 33.49
N ALA A 235 -51.64 33.30 32.92
CA ALA A 235 -51.32 34.72 33.04
C ALA A 235 -52.40 35.59 32.42
N ALA A 236 -52.91 35.29 31.24
CA ALA A 236 -54.03 36.02 30.63
C ALA A 236 -55.33 35.99 31.50
N GLN A 237 -55.61 34.84 32.11
CA GLN A 237 -56.73 34.71 33.05
C GLN A 237 -56.51 35.56 34.28
N ALA A 238 -55.28 35.60 34.83
CA ALA A 238 -54.95 36.41 36.02
C ALA A 238 -55.07 37.91 35.73
N VAL A 239 -54.71 38.39 34.53
CA VAL A 239 -54.95 39.79 34.11
C VAL A 239 -56.47 40.10 34.17
N THR A 240 -57.28 39.20 33.65
CA THR A 240 -58.76 39.40 33.65
C THR A 240 -59.29 39.49 35.08
N VAL A 241 -58.79 38.61 35.96
CA VAL A 241 -59.21 38.59 37.36
C VAL A 241 -58.77 39.88 38.11
N ALA A 242 -57.47 40.27 37.86
CA ALA A 242 -56.94 41.49 38.46
C ALA A 242 -57.70 42.72 38.00
N ALA A 243 -58.02 42.83 36.70
CA ALA A 243 -58.82 43.92 36.15
C ALA A 243 -60.28 43.98 36.78
N SER A 244 -60.88 42.83 36.90
CA SER A 244 -62.21 42.73 37.53
C SER A 244 -62.20 43.12 39.02
N THR A 245 -61.15 42.67 39.72
CA THR A 245 -60.96 43.01 41.16
C THR A 245 -60.67 44.50 41.30
N ASN A 246 -59.82 45.10 40.46
CA ASN A 246 -59.56 46.51 40.44
C ASN A 246 -60.86 47.34 40.26
N ASP A 247 -61.69 46.95 39.32
CA ASP A 247 -63.01 47.61 39.10
C ASP A 247 -63.93 47.50 40.34
N MET A 248 -63.95 46.34 40.97
CA MET A 248 -64.74 46.12 42.20
C MET A 248 -64.22 46.97 43.38
N VAL A 249 -62.88 47.05 43.57
CA VAL A 249 -62.31 47.87 44.67
C VAL A 249 -62.50 49.36 44.37
N THR A 250 -62.36 49.77 43.09
CA THR A 250 -62.66 51.17 42.69
C THR A 250 -64.11 51.57 43.00
N ARG A 251 -65.07 50.71 42.67
CA ARG A 251 -66.51 50.93 43.04
C ARG A 251 -66.71 50.98 44.53
N LEU A 252 -65.98 50.17 45.31
CA LEU A 252 -66.06 50.25 46.78
C LEU A 252 -65.55 51.62 47.28
N GLY A 253 -64.44 52.11 46.69
CA GLY A 253 -63.92 53.45 46.99
C GLY A 253 -64.91 54.59 46.68
N GLU A 254 -65.60 54.48 45.50
CA GLU A 254 -66.62 55.41 45.11
C GLU A 254 -67.81 55.35 46.06
N SER A 255 -68.29 54.16 46.43
CA SER A 255 -69.35 53.95 47.39
C SER A 255 -69.04 54.50 48.77
N SER A 256 -67.77 54.28 49.21
CA SER A 256 -67.30 54.85 50.49
C SER A 256 -67.24 56.39 50.45
N SER A 257 -66.86 56.96 49.30
CA SER A 257 -66.90 58.42 49.12
C SER A 257 -68.34 58.96 49.20
N GLN A 258 -69.29 58.29 48.58
CA GLN A 258 -70.73 58.67 48.70
C GLN A 258 -71.22 58.58 50.14
N ILE A 259 -70.82 57.49 50.85
CA ILE A 259 -71.18 57.36 52.28
C ILE A 259 -70.55 58.50 53.06
N GLY A 260 -69.30 58.88 52.84
CA GLY A 260 -68.64 60.01 53.44
C GLY A 260 -69.41 61.35 53.23
N GLN A 261 -69.89 61.59 52.03
CA GLN A 261 -70.75 62.74 51.74
C GLN A 261 -72.03 62.73 52.54
N VAL A 262 -72.71 61.57 52.61
CA VAL A 262 -74.00 61.43 53.44
C VAL A 262 -73.67 61.70 54.93
N VAL A 263 -72.60 61.15 55.43
CA VAL A 263 -72.12 61.33 56.82
C VAL A 263 -71.92 62.80 57.10
N LYS A 264 -71.26 63.53 56.20
CA LYS A 264 -71.03 65.03 56.36
C LYS A 264 -72.34 65.73 56.39
N VAL A 265 -73.33 65.39 55.62
CA VAL A 265 -74.71 65.98 55.69
C VAL A 265 -75.36 65.65 57.00
N ILE A 266 -75.30 64.38 57.48
CA ILE A 266 -75.88 64.03 58.80
C ILE A 266 -75.25 64.77 59.92
N THR A 267 -73.88 64.92 59.90
CA THR A 267 -73.16 65.71 60.88
C THR A 267 -73.60 67.18 60.91
N SER A 268 -73.80 67.74 59.73
CA SER A 268 -74.35 69.13 59.63
C SER A 268 -75.75 69.25 60.17
N ILE A 269 -76.65 68.26 59.86
CA ILE A 269 -78.01 68.18 60.40
C ILE A 269 -78.01 68.06 61.94
N ALA A 270 -77.07 67.22 62.49
CA ALA A 270 -76.90 67.05 63.93
C ALA A 270 -76.43 68.38 64.58
N GLN A 271 -75.43 69.10 64.03
CA GLN A 271 -75.01 70.41 64.45
C GLN A 271 -76.13 71.42 64.42
N GLN A 272 -76.92 71.45 63.34
CA GLN A 272 -78.08 72.33 63.18
C GLN A 272 -79.19 72.01 64.20
N THR A 273 -79.45 70.73 64.46
CA THR A 273 -80.38 70.27 65.45
C THR A 273 -79.94 70.63 66.88
N ASN A 274 -78.65 70.48 67.15
CA ASN A 274 -78.06 70.89 68.40
C ASN A 274 -78.24 72.41 68.66
N LEU A 275 -78.03 73.26 67.60
CA LEU A 275 -78.33 74.67 67.66
C LEU A 275 -79.75 75.01 67.86
N LEU A 276 -80.67 74.31 67.14
CA LEU A 276 -82.18 74.44 67.28
C LEU A 276 -82.60 74.09 68.73
N ALA A 277 -82.08 72.95 69.22
CA ALA A 277 -82.33 72.51 70.61
C ALA A 277 -81.83 73.48 71.66
N LEU A 278 -80.64 74.03 71.43
CA LEU A 278 -80.10 75.06 72.32
C LEU A 278 -80.95 76.33 72.32
N ASN A 279 -81.42 76.78 71.14
CA ASN A 279 -82.36 77.89 71.04
C ASN A 279 -83.68 77.61 71.75
N ALA A 280 -84.23 76.41 71.60
CA ALA A 280 -85.43 75.96 72.25
C ALA A 280 -85.25 75.87 73.79
N THR A 281 -84.12 75.43 74.26
CA THR A 281 -83.70 75.40 75.69
C THR A 281 -83.67 76.83 76.30
N ILE A 282 -83.10 77.79 75.57
CA ILE A 282 -83.06 79.18 75.96
C ILE A 282 -84.44 79.76 76.03
N GLU A 283 -85.34 79.52 75.07
CA GLU A 283 -86.68 80.07 75.05
C GLU A 283 -87.59 79.42 76.15
N ALA A 284 -87.40 78.12 76.37
CA ALA A 284 -88.07 77.40 77.45
C ALA A 284 -87.61 77.95 78.87
N ALA A 285 -86.40 78.30 79.05
CA ALA A 285 -85.86 78.97 80.26
C ALA A 285 -86.47 80.37 80.41
N ARG A 286 -86.72 81.03 79.33
CA ARG A 286 -87.31 82.37 79.26
C ARG A 286 -88.77 82.38 79.60
N ALA A 287 -89.54 81.27 79.34
CA ALA A 287 -90.94 81.11 79.72
C ALA A 287 -91.18 80.71 81.14
N GLY A 288 -90.15 80.52 81.94
CA GLY A 288 -90.24 80.31 83.42
C GLY A 288 -90.92 78.98 83.75
N GLU A 289 -91.85 78.97 84.71
CA GLU A 289 -92.57 77.73 85.14
C GLU A 289 -93.39 77.03 84.04
N ALA A 290 -93.93 77.76 83.05
CA ALA A 290 -94.62 77.24 81.93
C ALA A 290 -93.76 76.50 80.87
N GLY A 291 -92.46 76.78 80.86
CA GLY A 291 -91.50 76.18 79.91
C GLY A 291 -90.78 74.93 80.44
N LYS A 292 -91.00 74.52 81.70
CA LYS A 292 -90.25 73.39 82.30
C LYS A 292 -90.34 72.08 81.43
N GLY A 293 -91.50 71.69 80.99
CA GLY A 293 -91.64 70.49 80.14
C GLY A 293 -90.95 70.56 78.78
N PHE A 294 -90.93 71.77 78.14
CA PHE A 294 -90.19 72.05 76.92
C PHE A 294 -88.65 72.09 77.11
N ALA A 295 -88.21 72.59 78.26
CA ALA A 295 -86.77 72.60 78.59
C ALA A 295 -86.17 71.19 78.69
N VAL A 296 -86.91 70.23 79.24
CA VAL A 296 -86.50 68.79 79.33
C VAL A 296 -86.37 68.16 77.91
N VAL A 297 -87.46 68.38 77.10
CA VAL A 297 -87.46 67.82 75.72
C VAL A 297 -86.36 68.45 74.85
N ALA A 298 -86.13 69.78 74.99
CA ALA A 298 -85.05 70.45 74.28
C ALA A 298 -83.66 70.01 74.75
N GLY A 299 -83.53 69.71 76.08
CA GLY A 299 -82.33 69.09 76.61
C GLY A 299 -82.03 67.72 76.01
N GLU A 300 -83.05 66.84 75.96
CA GLU A 300 -82.93 65.50 75.40
C GLU A 300 -82.60 65.55 73.91
N VAL A 301 -83.21 66.46 73.12
CA VAL A 301 -82.91 66.67 71.68
C VAL A 301 -81.46 67.18 71.49
N LYS A 302 -81.00 68.04 72.39
CA LYS A 302 -79.64 68.52 72.33
C LYS A 302 -78.65 67.41 72.59
N ASP A 303 -78.88 66.57 73.62
CA ASP A 303 -78.00 65.47 73.99
C ASP A 303 -77.95 64.41 72.86
N LEU A 304 -79.14 64.09 72.29
CA LEU A 304 -79.21 63.20 71.14
C LEU A 304 -78.53 63.75 69.87
N ALA A 305 -78.58 65.08 69.67
CA ALA A 305 -77.86 65.73 68.56
C ALA A 305 -76.34 65.68 68.76
N GLN A 306 -75.89 65.86 69.98
CA GLN A 306 -74.47 65.72 70.28
C GLN A 306 -73.98 64.31 70.18
N GLU A 307 -74.75 63.29 70.61
CA GLU A 307 -74.41 61.89 70.45
C GLU A 307 -74.40 61.51 69.00
N THR A 308 -75.42 62.00 68.20
CA THR A 308 -75.48 61.78 66.72
C THR A 308 -74.19 62.40 66.07
N ALA A 309 -73.79 63.62 66.41
CA ALA A 309 -72.61 64.25 65.86
C ALA A 309 -71.35 63.42 66.13
N LYS A 310 -71.20 62.93 67.35
CA LYS A 310 -70.05 62.07 67.75
C LYS A 310 -70.05 60.73 66.97
N ALA A 311 -71.24 60.11 66.93
CA ALA A 311 -71.37 58.86 66.17
C ALA A 311 -71.03 59.04 64.66
N THR A 312 -71.45 60.17 64.06
CA THR A 312 -71.14 60.48 62.68
C THR A 312 -69.63 60.81 62.47
N GLU A 313 -68.97 61.43 63.43
CA GLU A 313 -67.54 61.66 63.42
C GLU A 313 -66.76 60.35 63.47
N ASP A 314 -67.16 59.39 64.33
CA ASP A 314 -66.57 58.01 64.34
C ASP A 314 -66.81 57.26 63.02
N ILE A 315 -68.00 57.42 62.38
CA ILE A 315 -68.22 56.87 61.06
C ILE A 315 -67.37 57.53 59.99
N ALA A 316 -67.18 58.84 59.99
CA ALA A 316 -66.34 59.58 59.10
C ALA A 316 -64.87 59.05 59.13
N HIS A 317 -64.32 58.87 60.31
CA HIS A 317 -63.02 58.25 60.48
C HIS A 317 -62.89 56.86 59.94
N ARG A 318 -63.99 56.04 60.12
CA ARG A 318 -64.00 54.69 59.52
C ARG A 318 -64.07 54.72 57.99
N VAL A 319 -64.88 55.65 57.43
CA VAL A 319 -64.96 55.86 56.00
C VAL A 319 -63.61 56.32 55.39
N ASP A 320 -62.95 57.27 56.05
CA ASP A 320 -61.63 57.74 55.61
C ASP A 320 -60.64 56.58 55.65
N ALA A 321 -60.61 55.71 56.64
CA ALA A 321 -59.82 54.50 56.69
C ALA A 321 -60.09 53.55 55.56
N ILE A 322 -61.40 53.26 55.26
CA ILE A 322 -61.85 52.41 54.14
C ILE A 322 -61.38 53.00 52.81
N GLN A 323 -61.43 54.34 52.61
CA GLN A 323 -60.93 55.01 51.42
C GLN A 323 -59.43 54.83 51.26
N GLY A 324 -58.62 55.00 52.37
CA GLY A 324 -57.22 54.73 52.39
C GLY A 324 -56.86 53.29 52.02
N ASP A 325 -57.53 52.32 52.62
CA ASP A 325 -57.33 50.90 52.36
C ASP A 325 -57.71 50.54 50.92
N THR A 326 -58.79 51.10 50.37
CA THR A 326 -59.16 50.87 48.94
C THR A 326 -58.16 51.45 47.98
N ALA A 327 -57.58 52.65 48.25
CA ALA A 327 -56.53 53.24 47.43
C ALA A 327 -55.27 52.41 47.45
N ALA A 328 -54.88 51.90 48.62
CA ALA A 328 -53.72 50.97 48.75
C ALA A 328 -53.97 49.65 48.01
N ALA A 329 -55.20 49.11 48.08
CA ALA A 329 -55.57 47.88 47.35
C ALA A 329 -55.56 48.08 45.82
N VAL A 330 -56.03 49.22 45.27
CA VAL A 330 -55.91 49.58 43.87
C VAL A 330 -54.48 49.63 43.40
N ALA A 331 -53.54 50.26 44.20
CA ALA A 331 -52.13 50.34 43.89
C ALA A 331 -51.49 48.93 43.86
N ALA A 332 -51.80 48.09 44.85
CA ALA A 332 -51.28 46.70 44.87
C ALA A 332 -51.81 45.84 43.70
N ILE A 333 -53.06 45.99 43.29
CA ILE A 333 -53.58 45.27 42.13
C ILE A 333 -52.98 45.77 40.85
N SER A 334 -52.63 47.08 40.71
CA SER A 334 -51.89 47.63 39.57
C SER A 334 -50.49 47.04 39.49
N GLU A 335 -49.81 46.89 40.65
CA GLU A 335 -48.48 46.22 40.71
C GLU A 335 -48.58 44.76 40.31
N ILE A 336 -49.59 44.02 40.78
CA ILE A 336 -49.86 42.61 40.34
C ILE A 336 -50.05 42.56 38.84
N SER A 337 -50.81 43.47 38.23
CA SER A 337 -51.01 43.51 36.78
C SER A 337 -49.71 43.71 36.01
N SER A 338 -48.81 44.58 36.47
CA SER A 338 -47.49 44.81 35.89
C SER A 338 -46.59 43.56 35.99
N ILE A 339 -46.67 42.84 37.11
CA ILE A 339 -45.93 41.59 37.30
C ILE A 339 -46.43 40.53 36.29
N ILE A 340 -47.78 40.43 36.09
CA ILE A 340 -48.35 39.47 35.14
C ILE A 340 -47.99 39.80 33.69
N GLU A 341 -47.93 41.08 33.33
CA GLU A 341 -47.44 41.49 31.97
C GLU A 341 -46.00 41.07 31.76
N ARG A 342 -45.15 41.27 32.77
CA ARG A 342 -43.75 40.75 32.69
C ARG A 342 -43.65 39.24 32.58
N ILE A 343 -44.51 38.49 33.25
CA ILE A 343 -44.62 37.04 33.10
C ILE A 343 -44.96 36.69 31.68
N ASN A 344 -45.90 37.37 31.02
CA ASN A 344 -46.31 37.14 29.66
C ASN A 344 -45.17 37.42 28.66
N GLU A 345 -44.38 38.51 28.89
CA GLU A 345 -43.18 38.80 28.12
C GLU A 345 -42.14 37.65 28.22
N ILE A 346 -41.88 37.16 29.46
CA ILE A 346 -40.97 36.04 29.69
C ILE A 346 -41.46 34.78 28.99
N GLN A 347 -42.76 34.48 29.02
CA GLN A 347 -43.35 33.34 28.31
C GLN A 347 -43.15 33.43 26.79
N THR A 348 -43.19 34.63 26.23
CA THR A 348 -42.93 34.86 24.80
C THR A 348 -41.48 34.54 24.46
N VAL A 349 -40.54 34.99 25.32
CA VAL A 349 -39.11 34.65 25.15
C VAL A 349 -38.86 33.14 25.26
N ILE A 350 -39.53 32.47 26.23
CA ILE A 350 -39.42 31.01 26.40
C ILE A 350 -39.96 30.30 25.14
N ALA A 351 -41.09 30.73 24.56
CA ALA A 351 -41.65 30.15 23.35
C ALA A 351 -40.68 30.25 22.17
N SER A 352 -40.02 31.42 22.00
CA SER A 352 -39.03 31.59 20.94
C SER A 352 -37.78 30.69 21.16
N ALA A 353 -37.31 30.57 22.42
CA ALA A 353 -36.20 29.68 22.76
C ALA A 353 -36.55 28.20 22.55
N VAL A 354 -37.80 27.80 22.79
CA VAL A 354 -38.28 26.44 22.53
C VAL A 354 -38.32 26.14 21.02
N GLU A 355 -38.71 27.10 20.18
CA GLU A 355 -38.66 26.95 18.71
C GLU A 355 -37.24 26.76 18.23
N GLU A 356 -36.28 27.57 18.72
CA GLU A 356 -34.86 27.45 18.38
C GLU A 356 -34.28 26.12 18.87
N GLN A 357 -34.60 25.69 20.09
CA GLN A 357 -34.17 24.39 20.63
C GLN A 357 -34.75 23.23 19.81
N THR A 358 -36.00 23.34 19.33
CA THR A 358 -36.62 22.33 18.46
C THR A 358 -35.89 22.21 17.15
N ALA A 359 -35.55 23.33 16.50
CA ALA A 359 -34.76 23.35 15.27
C ALA A 359 -33.39 22.73 15.47
N THR A 360 -32.68 23.14 16.53
CA THR A 360 -31.33 22.62 16.86
C THR A 360 -31.35 21.12 17.16
N THR A 361 -32.39 20.64 17.91
CA THR A 361 -32.53 19.22 18.23
C THR A 361 -32.81 18.38 16.99
N ASN A 362 -33.58 18.89 16.03
CA ASN A 362 -33.84 18.24 14.75
C ASN A 362 -32.57 18.16 13.90
N GLU A 363 -31.75 19.22 13.86
CA GLU A 363 -30.44 19.22 13.16
C GLU A 363 -29.45 18.27 13.83
N MET A 364 -29.44 18.23 15.17
CA MET A 364 -28.62 17.27 15.92
C MET A 364 -29.03 15.81 15.59
N ASN A 365 -30.31 15.50 15.56
CA ASN A 365 -30.78 14.15 15.20
C ASN A 365 -30.35 13.78 13.77
N ARG A 366 -30.42 14.70 12.81
CA ARG A 366 -29.91 14.46 11.45
C ARG A 366 -28.41 14.19 11.43
N SER A 367 -27.61 14.98 12.18
CA SER A 367 -26.18 14.77 12.30
C SER A 367 -25.82 13.44 12.95
N ILE A 368 -26.63 12.97 13.90
CA ILE A 368 -26.52 11.66 14.52
C ILE A 368 -26.76 10.54 13.51
N ASP A 369 -27.80 10.65 12.67
CA ASP A 369 -28.08 9.67 11.61
C ASP A 369 -26.94 9.60 10.57
N GLU A 370 -26.39 10.75 10.19
CA GLU A 370 -25.22 10.83 9.31
C GLU A 370 -23.99 10.18 9.96
N ALA A 371 -23.75 10.43 11.25
CA ALA A 371 -22.64 9.82 12.00
C ALA A 371 -22.82 8.29 12.14
N ALA A 372 -24.05 7.81 12.36
CA ALA A 372 -24.36 6.38 12.41
C ALA A 372 -24.07 5.71 11.06
N SER A 373 -24.52 6.32 9.96
CA SER A 373 -24.24 5.84 8.60
C SER A 373 -22.75 5.81 8.31
N GLY A 374 -22.01 6.86 8.68
CA GLY A 374 -20.57 6.93 8.54
C GLY A 374 -19.83 5.84 9.33
N ALA A 375 -20.24 5.57 10.57
CA ALA A 375 -19.66 4.51 11.38
C ALA A 375 -19.90 3.13 10.77
N HIS A 376 -21.07 2.86 10.22
CA HIS A 376 -21.36 1.63 9.48
C HIS A 376 -20.53 1.49 8.21
N GLU A 377 -20.31 2.57 7.46
CA GLU A 377 -19.45 2.54 6.28
C GLU A 377 -17.99 2.24 6.66
N ILE A 378 -17.49 2.85 7.73
CA ILE A 378 -16.15 2.57 8.27
C ILE A 378 -16.01 1.08 8.63
N ALA A 379 -16.98 0.49 9.35
CA ALA A 379 -16.97 -0.92 9.70
C ALA A 379 -16.92 -1.84 8.47
N ASN A 380 -17.69 -1.51 7.42
CA ASN A 380 -17.67 -2.24 6.16
C ASN A 380 -16.32 -2.14 5.44
N ARG A 381 -15.71 -0.94 5.40
CA ARG A 381 -14.36 -0.73 4.81
C ARG A 381 -13.29 -1.50 5.57
N ILE A 382 -13.33 -1.51 6.90
CA ILE A 382 -12.43 -2.29 7.75
C ILE A 382 -12.53 -3.78 7.43
N THR A 383 -13.74 -4.30 7.26
CA THR A 383 -13.97 -5.70 6.85
C THR A 383 -13.32 -6.01 5.49
N GLN A 384 -13.37 -5.08 4.53
CA GLN A 384 -12.70 -5.21 3.24
C GLN A 384 -11.18 -5.20 3.38
N VAL A 385 -10.63 -4.32 4.23
CA VAL A 385 -9.19 -4.29 4.54
C VAL A 385 -8.75 -5.61 5.14
N ALA A 386 -9.46 -6.15 6.12
CA ALA A 386 -9.14 -7.43 6.73
C ALA A 386 -9.11 -8.58 5.71
N ARG A 387 -10.08 -8.63 4.78
CA ARG A 387 -10.08 -9.63 3.67
C ARG A 387 -8.91 -9.46 2.73
N ALA A 388 -8.61 -8.23 2.31
CA ALA A 388 -7.48 -7.93 1.42
C ALA A 388 -6.14 -8.33 2.07
N THR A 389 -5.98 -8.08 3.35
CA THR A 389 -4.81 -8.45 4.15
C THR A 389 -4.66 -9.97 4.22
N GLN A 390 -5.74 -10.70 4.42
CA GLN A 390 -5.74 -12.17 4.46
C GLN A 390 -5.40 -12.77 3.08
N GLN A 391 -5.89 -12.17 2.00
CA GLN A 391 -5.53 -12.56 0.65
C GLN A 391 -4.05 -12.28 0.35
N THR A 392 -3.53 -11.14 0.83
CA THR A 392 -2.11 -10.79 0.74
C THR A 392 -1.26 -11.82 1.45
N ALA A 393 -1.61 -12.24 2.67
CA ALA A 393 -0.90 -13.29 3.41
C ALA A 393 -0.86 -14.62 2.64
N GLY A 394 -1.95 -15.02 2.00
CA GLY A 394 -2.00 -16.20 1.12
C GLY A 394 -1.07 -16.07 -0.10
N THR A 395 -1.05 -14.92 -0.75
CA THR A 395 -0.18 -14.65 -1.91
C THR A 395 1.30 -14.66 -1.50
N VAL A 396 1.62 -14.09 -0.35
CA VAL A 396 2.98 -14.09 0.23
C VAL A 396 3.45 -15.53 0.50
N GLY A 397 2.59 -16.39 1.03
CA GLY A 397 2.90 -17.81 1.20
C GLY A 397 3.28 -18.49 -0.10
N SER A 398 2.54 -18.22 -1.18
CA SER A 398 2.82 -18.74 -2.53
C SER A 398 4.13 -18.18 -3.11
N ALA A 399 4.39 -16.89 -2.92
CA ALA A 399 5.64 -16.25 -3.38
C ALA A 399 6.86 -16.81 -2.66
N ARG A 400 6.77 -17.06 -1.33
CA ARG A 400 7.83 -17.69 -0.57
C ARG A 400 8.14 -19.11 -1.07
N HIS A 401 7.08 -19.92 -1.30
CA HIS A 401 7.25 -21.25 -1.85
C HIS A 401 7.93 -21.23 -3.23
N ALA A 402 7.52 -20.32 -4.12
CA ALA A 402 8.15 -20.16 -5.43
C ALA A 402 9.63 -19.73 -5.31
N ALA A 403 9.97 -18.84 -4.36
CA ALA A 403 11.34 -18.43 -4.10
C ALA A 403 12.21 -19.59 -3.59
N GLU A 404 11.67 -20.43 -2.69
CA GLU A 404 12.34 -21.63 -2.20
C GLU A 404 12.60 -22.63 -3.34
N GLU A 405 11.65 -22.82 -4.26
CA GLU A 405 11.83 -23.67 -5.44
C GLU A 405 12.90 -23.11 -6.40
N LEU A 406 12.90 -21.81 -6.66
CA LEU A 406 13.92 -21.15 -7.48
C LEU A 406 15.31 -21.30 -6.86
N ALA A 407 15.45 -21.12 -5.56
CA ALA A 407 16.72 -21.35 -4.85
C ALA A 407 17.20 -22.80 -5.00
N ARG A 408 16.30 -23.76 -4.86
CA ARG A 408 16.59 -25.19 -5.04
C ARG A 408 17.03 -25.50 -6.47
N MET A 409 16.30 -24.97 -7.48
CA MET A 409 16.66 -25.16 -8.90
C MET A 409 18.00 -24.53 -9.24
N SER A 410 18.31 -23.35 -8.70
CA SER A 410 19.60 -22.69 -8.86
C SER A 410 20.74 -23.52 -8.28
N GLY A 411 20.55 -24.10 -7.09
CA GLY A 411 21.49 -25.03 -6.50
C GLY A 411 21.70 -26.28 -7.35
N GLN A 412 20.66 -26.83 -7.95
CA GLN A 412 20.76 -27.98 -8.87
C GLN A 412 21.52 -27.60 -10.14
N LEU A 413 21.25 -26.43 -10.74
CA LEU A 413 22.00 -25.94 -11.90
C LEU A 413 23.49 -25.79 -11.59
N GLN A 414 23.83 -25.20 -10.44
CA GLN A 414 25.22 -25.11 -9.99
C GLN A 414 25.87 -26.49 -9.85
N GLN A 415 25.18 -27.47 -9.29
CA GLN A 415 25.68 -28.85 -9.18
C GLN A 415 25.91 -29.53 -10.53
N VAL A 416 25.01 -29.28 -11.51
CA VAL A 416 25.19 -29.79 -12.88
C VAL A 416 26.40 -29.17 -13.53
N VAL A 417 26.57 -27.86 -13.44
CA VAL A 417 27.72 -27.13 -14.01
C VAL A 417 29.02 -27.49 -13.31
N ALA A 418 29.00 -27.71 -12.00
CA ALA A 418 30.18 -28.11 -11.21
C ALA A 418 30.77 -29.46 -11.60
N ARG A 419 30.03 -30.30 -12.36
CA ARG A 419 30.55 -31.55 -12.93
C ARG A 419 31.54 -31.29 -14.08
N PHE A 420 31.51 -30.10 -14.69
CA PHE A 420 32.38 -29.71 -15.77
C PHE A 420 33.53 -28.88 -15.22
N LYS A 421 34.72 -29.20 -15.67
CA LYS A 421 35.95 -28.43 -15.39
C LYS A 421 36.19 -27.49 -16.56
N TYR A 422 35.98 -26.18 -16.35
CA TYR A 422 36.05 -25.17 -17.40
C TYR A 422 36.94 -23.98 -17.02
#